data_91e3c9491f7acf3d9d829899ea9618a9
#
_entry.id   91e3c9491f7acf3d9d829899ea9618a9
#
_cell.length_a   1.000
_cell.length_b   1.000
_cell.length_c   1.000
_cell.angle_alpha   90.00
_cell.angle_beta   90.00
_cell.angle_gamma   90.00
#
_symmetry.space_group_name_H-M   'P 1'
#
loop_
_entity.id
_entity.type
_entity.pdbx_description
1 polymer ?
#
loop_
_entity_poly.entity_id
_entity_poly.type
_entity_poly.pdbx_seq_one_letter_code
_entity_poly.pdbx_strand_id
1 'polypeptide(L)'
;VLLVAVAIVLARPWEQVHLGGEPPGSATAFVLRAVDGDTIEVRLDGRREDVRYIGIDTPETVKPGTPVQCFGPQAHRFNARLVAHRRVRLVFGVERRDVYGRLLAYVYLGDRFVNAELARRGLARILTIPPNDRFAGRFKRLQMAAARAGRGLWGAC
;
A
#
# COMPACT_ATOMS: atom_id res chain seq x y z
N VAL A 1 8.91 -59.65 -33.41
CA VAL A 1 9.59 -58.79 -32.43
C VAL A 1 8.95 -57.40 -32.49
N LEU A 2 8.09 -57.09 -31.52
CA LEU A 2 7.39 -55.81 -31.43
C LEU A 2 8.25 -54.85 -30.57
N LEU A 3 8.75 -53.78 -31.16
CA LEU A 3 9.42 -52.70 -30.43
C LEU A 3 8.35 -51.71 -29.86
N VAL A 4 8.17 -51.73 -28.55
CA VAL A 4 7.35 -50.75 -27.85
C VAL A 4 8.22 -49.55 -27.56
N ALA A 5 7.97 -48.42 -28.25
CA ALA A 5 8.60 -47.16 -27.97
C ALA A 5 7.92 -46.54 -26.75
N VAL A 6 8.63 -46.49 -25.62
CA VAL A 6 8.20 -45.75 -24.41
C VAL A 6 8.58 -44.28 -24.63
N ALA A 7 7.56 -43.48 -24.88
CA ALA A 7 7.70 -42.01 -24.88
C ALA A 7 7.82 -41.49 -23.43
N ILE A 8 9.02 -41.12 -22.99
CA ILE A 8 9.22 -40.44 -21.72
C ILE A 8 8.78 -38.98 -21.92
N VAL A 9 7.61 -38.64 -21.42
CA VAL A 9 7.18 -37.26 -21.29
C VAL A 9 7.96 -36.63 -20.14
N LEU A 10 9.00 -35.88 -20.48
CA LEU A 10 9.71 -35.03 -19.53
C LEU A 10 8.78 -33.90 -19.11
N ALA A 11 8.12 -34.07 -17.98
CA ALA A 11 7.36 -32.98 -17.33
C ALA A 11 8.33 -31.83 -17.01
N ARG A 12 8.08 -30.68 -17.61
CA ARG A 12 8.83 -29.44 -17.34
C ARG A 12 8.36 -28.89 -15.98
N PRO A 13 9.19 -28.86 -14.92
CA PRO A 13 8.75 -28.52 -13.57
C PRO A 13 8.51 -27.03 -13.32
N TRP A 14 8.55 -26.19 -14.35
CA TRP A 14 8.41 -24.74 -14.27
C TRP A 14 7.15 -24.18 -14.95
N GLU A 15 6.29 -25.06 -15.45
CA GLU A 15 4.98 -24.70 -15.95
C GLU A 15 3.93 -24.81 -14.83
N GLN A 16 4.23 -24.23 -13.67
CA GLN A 16 3.20 -23.91 -12.71
C GLN A 16 2.45 -22.68 -13.26
N VAL A 17 1.37 -22.97 -13.98
CA VAL A 17 0.30 -22.02 -14.22
C VAL A 17 -0.12 -21.51 -12.85
N HIS A 18 0.35 -20.30 -12.49
CA HIS A 18 -0.22 -19.56 -11.39
C HIS A 18 -1.67 -19.23 -11.79
N LEU A 19 -2.58 -20.12 -11.48
CA LEU A 19 -3.99 -19.79 -11.34
C LEU A 19 -4.05 -18.85 -10.14
N GLY A 20 -3.89 -17.54 -10.44
CA GLY A 20 -3.67 -16.52 -9.45
C GLY A 20 -4.91 -16.22 -8.62
N GLY A 21 -5.12 -17.00 -7.59
CA GLY A 21 -5.92 -16.58 -6.44
C GLY A 21 -5.13 -15.55 -5.66
N GLU A 22 -5.76 -14.44 -5.29
CA GLU A 22 -5.14 -13.46 -4.41
C GLU A 22 -4.77 -14.13 -3.08
N PRO A 23 -3.63 -13.77 -2.46
CA PRO A 23 -3.26 -14.30 -1.15
C PRO A 23 -4.38 -14.05 -0.13
N PRO A 24 -4.64 -14.98 0.80
CA PRO A 24 -5.62 -14.78 1.86
C PRO A 24 -5.42 -13.45 2.57
N GLY A 25 -6.50 -12.66 2.74
CA GLY A 25 -6.43 -11.34 3.36
C GLY A 25 -5.96 -10.22 2.44
N SER A 26 -5.93 -10.44 1.11
CA SER A 26 -5.65 -9.41 0.12
C SER A 26 -6.75 -9.30 -0.94
N ALA A 27 -6.78 -8.17 -1.65
CA ALA A 27 -7.67 -7.93 -2.78
C ALA A 27 -7.04 -6.96 -3.77
N THR A 28 -7.40 -7.08 -5.05
CA THR A 28 -7.05 -6.08 -6.07
C THR A 28 -8.16 -5.06 -6.22
N ALA A 29 -7.82 -3.79 -6.14
CA ALA A 29 -8.75 -2.68 -6.28
C ALA A 29 -8.27 -1.68 -7.35
N PHE A 30 -9.21 -0.98 -7.98
CA PHE A 30 -8.91 0.12 -8.89
C PHE A 30 -9.01 1.45 -8.14
N VAL A 31 -7.93 2.23 -8.11
CA VAL A 31 -7.89 3.52 -7.44
C VAL A 31 -8.61 4.57 -8.27
N LEU A 32 -9.67 5.15 -7.73
CA LEU A 32 -10.43 6.22 -8.35
C LEU A 32 -9.70 7.55 -8.18
N ARG A 33 -9.23 7.83 -6.96
CA ARG A 33 -8.45 9.04 -6.64
C ARG A 33 -7.69 8.88 -5.33
N ALA A 34 -6.67 9.68 -5.12
CA ALA A 34 -6.13 9.92 -3.79
C ALA A 34 -7.03 10.96 -3.07
N VAL A 35 -7.43 10.65 -1.85
CA VAL A 35 -8.19 11.57 -0.98
C VAL A 35 -7.20 12.46 -0.24
N ASP A 36 -6.12 11.85 0.30
CA ASP A 36 -5.03 12.51 0.97
C ASP A 36 -3.72 11.75 0.73
N GLY A 37 -2.65 12.13 1.40
CA GLY A 37 -1.35 11.49 1.26
C GLY A 37 -1.34 10.00 1.66
N ASP A 38 -2.24 9.56 2.53
CA ASP A 38 -2.34 8.19 3.04
C ASP A 38 -3.74 7.59 2.97
N THR A 39 -4.62 8.20 2.19
CA THR A 39 -5.99 7.73 2.00
C THR A 39 -6.34 7.77 0.51
N ILE A 40 -6.93 6.69 0.01
CA ILE A 40 -7.39 6.56 -1.36
C ILE A 40 -8.85 6.10 -1.40
N GLU A 41 -9.58 6.56 -2.41
CA GLU A 41 -10.88 6.02 -2.78
C GLU A 41 -10.67 4.99 -3.89
N VAL A 42 -11.21 3.79 -3.70
CA VAL A 42 -11.05 2.68 -4.64
C VAL A 42 -12.40 2.12 -5.09
N ARG A 43 -12.38 1.40 -6.22
CA ARG A 43 -13.45 0.47 -6.58
C ARG A 43 -12.96 -0.94 -6.26
N LEU A 44 -13.63 -1.59 -5.30
CA LEU A 44 -13.38 -2.94 -4.85
C LEU A 44 -14.70 -3.74 -4.97
N ASP A 45 -14.70 -4.82 -5.73
CA ASP A 45 -15.88 -5.67 -5.96
C ASP A 45 -17.13 -4.89 -6.39
N GLY A 46 -16.93 -3.90 -7.28
CA GLY A 46 -17.99 -3.03 -7.81
C GLY A 46 -18.44 -1.91 -6.87
N ARG A 47 -17.95 -1.83 -5.63
CA ARG A 47 -18.30 -0.82 -4.63
C ARG A 47 -17.19 0.22 -4.47
N ARG A 48 -17.57 1.43 -4.07
CA ARG A 48 -16.61 2.45 -3.65
C ARG A 48 -16.28 2.24 -2.18
N GLU A 49 -14.99 2.26 -1.86
CA GLU A 49 -14.45 2.11 -0.51
C GLU A 49 -13.31 3.12 -0.30
N ASP A 50 -13.27 3.71 0.88
CA ASP A 50 -12.11 4.47 1.32
C ASP A 50 -11.11 3.52 1.99
N VAL A 51 -9.84 3.65 1.64
CA VAL A 51 -8.74 2.84 2.17
C VAL A 51 -7.73 3.76 2.85
N ARG A 52 -7.57 3.59 4.17
CA ARG A 52 -6.54 4.25 4.98
C ARG A 52 -5.30 3.36 5.05
N TYR A 53 -4.15 3.93 4.78
CA TYR A 53 -2.88 3.22 4.81
C TYR A 53 -2.45 2.89 6.24
N ILE A 54 -2.15 1.62 6.51
CA ILE A 54 -1.69 1.17 7.83
C ILE A 54 -0.25 1.63 8.08
N GLY A 55 0.01 2.03 9.33
CA GLY A 55 1.35 2.23 9.87
C GLY A 55 1.99 3.57 9.57
N ILE A 56 1.33 4.43 8.82
CA ILE A 56 1.80 5.78 8.47
C ILE A 56 0.69 6.83 8.64
N ASP A 57 1.13 8.06 8.79
CA ASP A 57 0.28 9.26 8.88
C ASP A 57 0.92 10.39 8.10
N THR A 58 0.23 10.89 7.09
CA THR A 58 0.71 12.04 6.31
C THR A 58 0.17 13.35 6.89
N PRO A 59 0.88 14.49 6.68
CA PRO A 59 0.34 15.78 7.07
C PRO A 59 -1.02 16.04 6.40
N GLU A 60 -1.96 16.58 7.16
CA GLU A 60 -3.37 16.75 6.79
C GLU A 60 -3.56 17.81 5.69
N THR A 61 -4.46 17.54 4.73
CA THR A 61 -4.82 18.49 3.65
C THR A 61 -6.31 18.73 3.51
N VAL A 62 -7.16 17.79 3.93
CA VAL A 62 -8.60 17.80 3.58
C VAL A 62 -9.53 17.74 4.78
N LYS A 63 -9.01 17.57 6.00
CA LYS A 63 -9.84 17.45 7.20
C LYS A 63 -10.55 18.78 7.51
N PRO A 64 -11.89 18.81 7.54
CA PRO A 64 -12.65 20.02 7.85
C PRO A 64 -12.22 20.64 9.19
N GLY A 65 -12.04 21.96 9.22
CA GLY A 65 -11.64 22.68 10.42
C GLY A 65 -10.16 22.53 10.82
N THR A 66 -9.37 21.82 10.03
CA THR A 66 -7.92 21.67 10.25
C THR A 66 -7.16 22.44 9.17
N PRO A 67 -6.22 23.35 9.53
CA PRO A 67 -5.37 23.99 8.54
C PRO A 67 -4.56 22.97 7.76
N VAL A 68 -4.28 23.28 6.49
CA VAL A 68 -3.35 22.49 5.66
C VAL A 68 -1.99 22.45 6.35
N GLN A 69 -1.52 21.24 6.65
CA GLN A 69 -0.27 21.05 7.37
C GLN A 69 0.94 21.12 6.42
N CYS A 70 2.08 21.51 6.98
CA CYS A 70 3.35 21.55 6.27
C CYS A 70 3.64 20.18 5.62
N PHE A 71 3.97 20.20 4.33
CA PHE A 71 4.23 19.04 3.48
C PHE A 71 3.01 18.17 3.13
N GLY A 72 1.80 18.48 3.58
CA GLY A 72 0.57 17.77 3.22
C GLY A 72 0.31 17.75 1.72
N PRO A 73 0.31 18.91 1.01
CA PRO A 73 0.11 18.93 -0.43
C PRO A 73 1.14 18.11 -1.22
N GLN A 74 2.38 18.03 -0.75
CA GLN A 74 3.44 17.22 -1.39
C GLN A 74 3.18 15.73 -1.22
N ALA A 75 2.77 15.29 -0.02
CA ALA A 75 2.41 13.91 0.25
C ALA A 75 1.20 13.49 -0.60
N HIS A 76 0.15 14.32 -0.64
CA HIS A 76 -1.03 14.07 -1.49
C HIS A 76 -0.67 13.97 -2.97
N ARG A 77 0.07 14.95 -3.52
CA ARG A 77 0.49 14.90 -4.94
C ARG A 77 1.35 13.69 -5.26
N PHE A 78 2.24 13.29 -4.36
CA PHE A 78 3.04 12.09 -4.55
C PHE A 78 2.16 10.84 -4.61
N ASN A 79 1.26 10.66 -3.62
CA ASN A 79 0.34 9.54 -3.58
C ASN A 79 -0.54 9.49 -4.85
N ALA A 80 -1.15 10.62 -5.21
CA ALA A 80 -2.00 10.72 -6.40
C ALA A 80 -1.27 10.31 -7.69
N ARG A 81 -0.05 10.84 -7.91
CA ARG A 81 0.76 10.47 -9.09
C ARG A 81 1.15 8.99 -9.10
N LEU A 82 1.33 8.41 -7.92
CA LEU A 82 1.77 7.02 -7.81
C LEU A 82 0.64 6.04 -8.07
N VAL A 83 -0.57 6.28 -7.53
CA VAL A 83 -1.62 5.25 -7.48
C VAL A 83 -2.91 5.61 -8.23
N ALA A 84 -3.20 6.88 -8.51
CA ALA A 84 -4.47 7.27 -9.13
C ALA A 84 -4.66 6.60 -10.50
N HIS A 85 -5.86 6.10 -10.75
CA HIS A 85 -6.27 5.39 -11.97
C HIS A 85 -5.45 4.13 -12.27
N ARG A 86 -4.91 3.48 -11.22
CA ARG A 86 -4.15 2.24 -11.30
C ARG A 86 -4.80 1.13 -10.48
N ARG A 87 -4.49 -0.11 -10.82
CA ARG A 87 -4.82 -1.27 -9.99
C ARG A 87 -3.75 -1.44 -8.92
N VAL A 88 -4.19 -1.56 -7.67
CA VAL A 88 -3.34 -1.80 -6.51
C VAL A 88 -3.77 -3.06 -5.80
N ARG A 89 -2.83 -3.75 -5.18
CA ARG A 89 -3.11 -4.84 -4.27
C ARG A 89 -3.19 -4.28 -2.86
N LEU A 90 -4.31 -4.54 -2.20
CA LEU A 90 -4.58 -4.22 -0.81
C LEU A 90 -4.29 -5.46 0.03
N VAL A 91 -3.39 -5.37 1.00
CA VAL A 91 -3.16 -6.41 2.01
C VAL A 91 -3.76 -5.89 3.31
N PHE A 92 -4.87 -6.49 3.71
CA PHE A 92 -5.62 -6.00 4.86
C PHE A 92 -4.91 -6.27 6.18
N GLY A 93 -5.14 -5.39 7.15
CA GLY A 93 -4.72 -5.59 8.52
C GLY A 93 -5.51 -6.70 9.24
N VAL A 94 -5.08 -7.02 10.45
CA VAL A 94 -5.84 -7.87 11.39
C VAL A 94 -7.19 -7.21 11.69
N GLU A 95 -7.17 -5.94 12.08
CA GLU A 95 -8.35 -5.08 12.09
C GLU A 95 -8.52 -4.51 10.68
N ARG A 96 -9.68 -4.78 10.08
CA ARG A 96 -9.93 -4.48 8.67
C ARG A 96 -10.53 -3.10 8.42
N ARG A 97 -11.16 -2.50 9.42
CA ARG A 97 -11.78 -1.17 9.30
C ARG A 97 -11.47 -0.34 10.54
N ASP A 98 -11.37 0.95 10.33
CA ASP A 98 -11.27 1.90 11.44
C ASP A 98 -12.65 2.32 11.95
N VAL A 99 -12.65 3.18 12.96
CA VAL A 99 -13.89 3.71 13.59
C VAL A 99 -14.75 4.54 12.64
N TYR A 100 -14.20 5.01 11.51
CA TYR A 100 -14.91 5.74 10.46
C TYR A 100 -15.43 4.83 9.34
N GLY A 101 -15.19 3.52 9.43
CA GLY A 101 -15.60 2.53 8.47
C GLY A 101 -14.65 2.35 7.28
N ARG A 102 -13.52 3.08 7.22
CA ARG A 102 -12.53 2.96 6.13
C ARG A 102 -11.81 1.62 6.23
N LEU A 103 -11.51 1.00 5.09
CA LEU A 103 -10.64 -0.18 5.03
C LEU A 103 -9.22 0.18 5.48
N LEU A 104 -8.61 -0.71 6.24
CA LEU A 104 -7.23 -0.60 6.68
C LEU A 104 -6.35 -1.56 5.89
N ALA A 105 -5.39 -1.04 5.12
CA ALA A 105 -4.55 -1.87 4.26
C ALA A 105 -3.11 -1.38 4.12
N TYR A 106 -2.23 -2.34 3.85
CA TYR A 106 -0.94 -2.13 3.23
C TYR A 106 -1.13 -2.16 1.71
N VAL A 107 -0.69 -1.12 1.02
CA VAL A 107 -0.98 -0.89 -0.40
C VAL A 107 0.26 -1.17 -1.26
N TYR A 108 0.08 -1.95 -2.32
CA TYR A 108 1.14 -2.30 -3.26
C TYR A 108 0.74 -1.94 -4.69
N LEU A 109 1.65 -1.30 -5.41
CA LEU A 109 1.57 -1.09 -6.85
C LEU A 109 2.63 -1.98 -7.52
N GLY A 110 2.21 -3.14 -8.05
CA GLY A 110 3.15 -4.21 -8.39
C GLY A 110 3.95 -4.61 -7.15
N ASP A 111 5.27 -4.60 -7.24
CA ASP A 111 6.17 -4.90 -6.12
C ASP A 111 6.48 -3.70 -5.21
N ARG A 112 5.99 -2.53 -5.59
CA ARG A 112 6.25 -1.29 -4.85
C ARG A 112 5.32 -1.18 -3.65
N PHE A 113 5.89 -1.17 -2.45
CA PHE A 113 5.17 -0.98 -1.20
C PHE A 113 4.93 0.52 -0.96
N VAL A 114 3.72 0.99 -1.25
CA VAL A 114 3.37 2.43 -1.27
C VAL A 114 3.55 3.09 0.10
N ASN A 115 3.06 2.43 1.19
CA ASN A 115 3.23 2.92 2.56
C ASN A 115 4.71 3.15 2.91
N ALA A 116 5.59 2.21 2.52
CA ALA A 116 7.02 2.31 2.76
C ALA A 116 7.68 3.41 1.92
N GLU A 117 7.21 3.64 0.70
CA GLU A 117 7.70 4.74 -0.15
C GLU A 117 7.43 6.12 0.45
N LEU A 118 6.22 6.31 1.01
CA LEU A 118 5.87 7.56 1.70
C LEU A 118 6.78 7.81 2.92
N ALA A 119 6.98 6.79 3.75
CA ALA A 119 7.87 6.88 4.91
C ALA A 119 9.33 7.15 4.49
N ARG A 120 9.83 6.43 3.48
CA ARG A 120 11.22 6.57 2.98
C ARG A 120 11.53 7.95 2.43
N ARG A 121 10.53 8.58 1.80
CA ARG A 121 10.65 9.93 1.22
C ARG A 121 10.45 11.05 2.25
N GLY A 122 10.12 10.72 3.50
CA GLY A 122 9.78 11.72 4.51
C GLY A 122 8.46 12.42 4.23
N LEU A 123 7.50 11.74 3.59
CA LEU A 123 6.17 12.27 3.30
C LEU A 123 5.13 11.85 4.34
N ALA A 124 5.53 11.00 5.28
CA ALA A 124 4.68 10.49 6.34
C ALA A 124 5.46 10.32 7.65
N ARG A 125 4.77 10.46 8.77
CA ARG A 125 5.20 9.99 10.09
C ARG A 125 4.74 8.57 10.31
N ILE A 126 5.36 7.87 11.27
CA ILE A 126 4.91 6.55 11.66
C ILE A 126 3.74 6.67 12.64
N LEU A 127 2.70 5.91 12.36
CA LEU A 127 1.54 5.74 13.24
C LEU A 127 1.23 4.25 13.37
N THR A 128 1.75 3.62 14.42
CA THR A 128 1.50 2.22 14.70
C THR A 128 0.31 2.09 15.65
N ILE A 129 -0.75 1.43 15.18
CA ILE A 129 -1.96 1.14 15.95
C ILE A 129 -2.15 -0.38 15.99
N PRO A 130 -1.89 -1.04 17.13
CA PRO A 130 -2.16 -2.47 17.28
C PRO A 130 -3.65 -2.78 17.04
N PRO A 131 -4.00 -3.95 16.49
CA PRO A 131 -3.10 -5.07 16.16
C PRO A 131 -2.43 -4.97 14.77
N ASN A 132 -2.54 -3.83 14.07
CA ASN A 132 -2.02 -3.63 12.71
C ASN A 132 -0.57 -3.11 12.74
N ASP A 133 0.35 -3.87 13.31
CA ASP A 133 1.73 -3.46 13.58
C ASP A 133 2.81 -4.24 12.81
N ARG A 134 2.39 -5.12 11.89
CA ARG A 134 3.26 -6.04 11.15
C ARG A 134 4.55 -5.42 10.59
N PHE A 135 4.51 -4.17 10.11
CA PHE A 135 5.65 -3.48 9.50
C PHE A 135 6.19 -2.31 10.35
N ALA A 136 5.78 -2.20 11.62
CA ALA A 136 6.17 -1.09 12.51
C ALA A 136 7.69 -0.88 12.57
N GLY A 137 8.47 -1.95 12.75
CA GLY A 137 9.93 -1.87 12.78
C GLY A 137 10.54 -1.42 11.46
N ARG A 138 9.99 -1.84 10.31
CA ARG A 138 10.42 -1.40 8.97
C ARG A 138 10.15 0.08 8.79
N PHE A 139 8.95 0.55 9.09
CA PHE A 139 8.56 1.95 8.95
C PHE A 139 9.41 2.84 9.86
N LYS A 140 9.66 2.44 11.11
CA LYS A 140 10.53 3.17 12.02
C LYS A 140 11.93 3.38 11.44
N ARG A 141 12.55 2.34 10.88
CA ARG A 141 13.87 2.48 10.23
C ARG A 141 13.84 3.44 9.04
N LEU A 142 12.80 3.37 8.21
CA LEU A 142 12.63 4.28 7.05
C LEU A 142 12.46 5.73 7.49
N GLN A 143 11.62 5.99 8.49
CA GLN A 143 11.46 7.33 9.06
C GLN A 143 12.77 7.88 9.62
N MET A 144 13.48 7.09 10.42
CA MET A 144 14.76 7.51 10.99
C MET A 144 15.80 7.84 9.91
N ALA A 145 15.84 7.06 8.82
CA ALA A 145 16.72 7.34 7.69
C ALA A 145 16.30 8.62 6.94
N ALA A 146 15.00 8.85 6.76
CA ALA A 146 14.48 10.08 6.16
C ALA A 146 14.79 11.31 7.02
N ALA A 147 14.59 11.20 8.34
CA ALA A 147 14.87 12.29 9.29
C ALA A 147 16.35 12.64 9.33
N ARG A 148 17.24 11.66 9.43
CA ARG A 148 18.70 11.91 9.40
C ARG A 148 19.17 12.57 8.11
N ALA A 149 18.51 12.28 6.99
CA ALA A 149 18.84 12.85 5.68
C ALA A 149 18.08 14.15 5.38
N GLY A 150 17.28 14.68 6.31
CA GLY A 150 16.46 15.88 6.11
C GLY A 150 15.47 15.76 4.94
N ARG A 151 14.93 14.57 4.69
CA ARG A 151 14.02 14.36 3.55
C ARG A 151 12.60 14.81 3.89
N GLY A 152 11.96 15.42 2.89
CA GLY A 152 10.55 15.78 2.96
C GLY A 152 10.25 16.69 4.15
N LEU A 153 9.23 16.30 4.94
CA LEU A 153 8.81 17.07 6.12
C LEU A 153 9.91 17.25 7.17
N TRP A 154 10.91 16.37 7.20
CA TRP A 154 12.01 16.41 8.17
C TRP A 154 13.05 17.48 7.88
N GLY A 155 13.09 18.01 6.66
CA GLY A 155 13.96 19.13 6.29
C GLY A 155 13.23 20.44 6.05
N ALA A 156 11.91 20.37 5.77
CA ALA A 156 11.12 21.53 5.34
C ALA A 156 10.19 22.08 6.44
N CYS A 157 9.89 21.27 7.44
CA CYS A 157 8.95 21.63 8.51
C CYS A 157 9.64 21.74 9.86
#